data_f23a70984283921196fdd25fe86fce81
#
_entry.id   f23a70984283921196fdd25fe86fce81
#
_cell.length_a   1.000
_cell.length_b   1.000
_cell.length_c   1.000
_cell.angle_alpha   90.00
_cell.angle_beta   90.00
_cell.angle_gamma   90.00
#
_symmetry.space_group_name_H-M   'P 1'
#
loop_
_entity.id
_entity.type
_entity.pdbx_description
1 polymer ?
#
loop_
_entity_poly.entity_id
_entity_poly.type
_entity_poly.pdbx_seq_one_letter_code
_entity_poly.pdbx_strand_id
1 'polypeptide(L)'
;MAINGNASFTMKDIARELGVSVATVSRALKDSPRISTEQKERIKKFAREHNFYPNLTAEQLRHNRVKPSNIIGVIIPQIAHYYFSTILSGIEEQARIRGYSIMVAQSEERYDLEKRICEHFMENRVCGVIVSQAKDTVEYDHFKKLAVMGVPLVFYDRICTGINASRVVVDDYMGAFTAVTHLIETGCRRIAFYGAPMKLEISKNRYNGYRDSILRHGLELDESLVFICDNRADAEELTPKVLSRDDRPDAFFAINDDTAIGILYTAKRMGFKVPDDVSICGFTNGERAVACDPMLTTVEQRGHMVGEEAVDVLVAHVERLLAPGKIEKKVVRTRLVVRGTTR
;
A
#
# COMPACT_ATOMS: atom_id res chain seq x y z
N MET A 1 5.91 27.07 -36.87
CA MET A 1 6.96 27.72 -36.06
C MET A 1 7.85 26.61 -35.49
N ALA A 2 9.10 26.56 -35.93
CA ALA A 2 10.07 25.56 -35.50
C ALA A 2 10.48 25.82 -34.04
N ILE A 3 10.35 24.81 -33.18
CA ILE A 3 10.87 24.82 -31.82
C ILE A 3 12.39 24.67 -31.93
N ASN A 4 13.11 25.80 -31.92
CA ASN A 4 14.55 25.81 -31.84
C ASN A 4 15.00 25.12 -30.55
N GLY A 5 15.97 24.20 -30.68
CA GLY A 5 16.55 23.45 -29.57
C GLY A 5 17.08 24.36 -28.47
N ASN A 6 16.39 24.36 -27.32
CA ASN A 6 16.82 25.06 -26.12
C ASN A 6 18.05 24.36 -25.54
N ALA A 7 19.22 24.91 -25.75
CA ALA A 7 20.37 24.59 -24.91
C ALA A 7 20.02 24.98 -23.47
N SER A 8 19.86 23.98 -22.57
CA SER A 8 19.50 24.23 -21.18
C SER A 8 20.55 25.11 -20.53
N PHE A 9 20.11 26.22 -19.93
CA PHE A 9 20.98 27.17 -19.23
C PHE A 9 21.77 26.44 -18.13
N THR A 10 23.05 26.71 -18.00
CA THR A 10 23.91 26.00 -17.03
C THR A 10 24.33 26.93 -15.88
N MET A 11 24.80 26.34 -14.75
CA MET A 11 25.40 27.17 -13.67
C MET A 11 26.56 28.04 -14.14
N LYS A 12 27.29 27.61 -15.19
CA LYS A 12 28.37 28.40 -15.78
C LYS A 12 27.82 29.63 -16.52
N ASP A 13 26.68 29.47 -17.19
CA ASP A 13 26.05 30.60 -17.90
C ASP A 13 25.51 31.64 -16.92
N ILE A 14 24.84 31.18 -15.83
CA ILE A 14 24.41 32.09 -14.75
C ILE A 14 25.59 32.84 -14.14
N ALA A 15 26.67 32.12 -13.87
CA ALA A 15 27.87 32.70 -13.30
C ALA A 15 28.47 33.80 -14.22
N ARG A 16 28.52 33.53 -15.54
CA ARG A 16 28.99 34.46 -16.55
C ARG A 16 28.11 35.70 -16.66
N GLU A 17 26.78 35.53 -16.74
CA GLU A 17 25.83 36.62 -16.91
C GLU A 17 25.74 37.54 -15.67
N LEU A 18 25.89 36.96 -14.48
CA LEU A 18 25.80 37.72 -13.21
C LEU A 18 27.18 38.22 -12.71
N GLY A 19 28.29 37.88 -13.40
CA GLY A 19 29.62 38.29 -13.01
C GLY A 19 30.12 37.68 -11.70
N VAL A 20 29.69 36.44 -11.38
CA VAL A 20 30.05 35.75 -10.14
C VAL A 20 30.71 34.39 -10.41
N SER A 21 31.34 33.79 -9.41
CA SER A 21 31.87 32.44 -9.59
C SER A 21 30.77 31.37 -9.61
N VAL A 22 31.02 30.26 -10.32
CA VAL A 22 30.12 29.09 -10.30
C VAL A 22 29.88 28.57 -8.86
N ALA A 23 30.91 28.69 -8.00
CA ALA A 23 30.80 28.33 -6.59
C ALA A 23 29.83 29.27 -5.83
N THR A 24 29.80 30.55 -6.18
CA THR A 24 28.87 31.54 -5.63
C THR A 24 27.44 31.20 -6.04
N VAL A 25 27.21 30.91 -7.34
CA VAL A 25 25.90 30.49 -7.85
C VAL A 25 25.41 29.22 -7.10
N SER A 26 26.23 28.18 -7.00
CA SER A 26 25.90 26.94 -6.29
C SER A 26 25.57 27.19 -4.82
N ARG A 27 26.32 28.03 -4.12
CA ARG A 27 26.06 28.36 -2.71
C ARG A 27 24.77 29.18 -2.53
N ALA A 28 24.50 30.12 -3.45
CA ALA A 28 23.30 30.94 -3.39
C ALA A 28 22.03 30.10 -3.61
N LEU A 29 22.03 29.17 -4.57
CA LEU A 29 20.93 28.25 -4.85
C LEU A 29 20.65 27.28 -3.69
N LYS A 30 21.66 27.03 -2.84
CA LYS A 30 21.58 26.19 -1.62
C LYS A 30 21.33 26.97 -0.34
N ASP A 31 20.97 28.22 -0.40
CA ASP A 31 20.73 29.07 0.77
C ASP A 31 21.93 29.18 1.75
N SER A 32 23.15 28.98 1.29
CA SER A 32 24.34 29.00 2.14
C SER A 32 24.45 30.33 2.93
N PRO A 33 24.71 30.31 4.22
CA PRO A 33 24.88 31.52 5.03
C PRO A 33 26.11 32.35 4.63
N ARG A 34 26.99 31.80 3.79
CA ARG A 34 28.17 32.49 3.28
C ARG A 34 27.89 33.46 2.14
N ILE A 35 26.67 33.55 1.65
CA ILE A 35 26.22 34.44 0.59
C ILE A 35 25.17 35.39 1.15
N SER A 36 25.29 36.70 0.85
CA SER A 36 24.32 37.71 1.31
C SER A 36 22.91 37.42 0.79
N THR A 37 21.90 37.84 1.55
CA THR A 37 20.50 37.66 1.16
C THR A 37 20.19 38.30 -0.20
N GLU A 38 20.68 39.50 -0.42
CA GLU A 38 20.52 40.23 -1.68
C GLU A 38 21.11 39.46 -2.88
N GLN A 39 22.31 38.92 -2.72
CA GLN A 39 22.96 38.14 -3.78
C GLN A 39 22.28 36.81 -4.04
N LYS A 40 21.73 36.15 -2.99
CA LYS A 40 20.91 34.95 -3.13
C LYS A 40 19.66 35.23 -3.96
N GLU A 41 18.92 36.27 -3.61
CA GLU A 41 17.68 36.63 -4.31
C GLU A 41 17.93 37.00 -5.77
N ARG A 42 19.00 37.75 -6.06
CA ARG A 42 19.40 38.08 -7.42
C ARG A 42 19.68 36.82 -8.25
N ILE A 43 20.46 35.87 -7.70
CA ILE A 43 20.80 34.62 -8.39
C ILE A 43 19.57 33.71 -8.57
N LYS A 44 18.76 33.56 -7.56
CA LYS A 44 17.54 32.75 -7.62
C LYS A 44 16.50 33.32 -8.60
N LYS A 45 16.36 34.65 -8.64
CA LYS A 45 15.47 35.31 -9.58
C LYS A 45 15.94 35.07 -11.02
N PHE A 46 17.22 35.28 -11.31
CA PHE A 46 17.80 35.03 -12.63
C PHE A 46 17.66 33.56 -13.06
N ALA A 47 17.90 32.59 -12.14
CA ALA A 47 17.74 31.18 -12.41
C ALA A 47 16.27 30.83 -12.78
N ARG A 48 15.29 31.39 -12.06
CA ARG A 48 13.84 31.19 -12.34
C ARG A 48 13.45 31.78 -13.70
N GLU A 49 13.90 32.98 -14.01
CA GLU A 49 13.62 33.67 -15.29
C GLU A 49 14.15 32.91 -16.52
N HIS A 50 15.25 32.15 -16.34
CA HIS A 50 15.83 31.33 -17.39
C HIS A 50 15.50 29.85 -17.29
N ASN A 51 14.47 29.47 -16.48
CA ASN A 51 14.03 28.08 -16.28
C ASN A 51 15.20 27.14 -15.92
N PHE A 52 16.19 27.65 -15.16
CA PHE A 52 17.29 26.86 -14.70
C PHE A 52 16.92 26.10 -13.42
N TYR A 53 16.96 24.79 -13.50
CA TYR A 53 16.83 23.89 -12.36
C TYR A 53 18.14 23.15 -12.13
N PRO A 54 18.71 23.19 -10.91
CA PRO A 54 19.93 22.44 -10.60
C PRO A 54 19.73 20.94 -10.90
N ASN A 55 20.61 20.37 -11.73
CA ASN A 55 20.58 18.92 -11.95
C ASN A 55 21.17 18.21 -10.72
N LEU A 56 20.31 17.67 -9.87
CA LEU A 56 20.69 16.96 -8.65
C LEU A 56 21.63 15.77 -8.93
N THR A 57 21.44 15.10 -10.05
CA THR A 57 22.28 13.96 -10.47
C THR A 57 23.70 14.39 -10.82
N ALA A 58 23.87 15.50 -11.53
CA ALA A 58 25.19 16.04 -11.88
C ALA A 58 25.94 16.59 -10.65
N GLU A 59 25.21 17.03 -9.64
CA GLU A 59 25.76 17.51 -8.38
C GLU A 59 26.24 16.37 -7.47
N GLN A 60 25.51 15.28 -7.43
CA GLN A 60 25.88 14.06 -6.72
C GLN A 60 27.16 13.43 -7.25
N LEU A 61 27.41 13.53 -8.57
CA LEU A 61 28.63 13.04 -9.20
C LEU A 61 29.88 13.88 -8.89
N ARG A 62 29.74 15.18 -8.56
CA ARG A 62 30.89 16.08 -8.29
C ARG A 62 31.44 16.00 -6.87
N HIS A 63 30.61 15.63 -5.93
CA HIS A 63 31.06 15.46 -4.56
C HIS A 63 31.09 13.95 -4.28
N ASN A 64 32.25 13.36 -4.13
CA ASN A 64 32.46 11.94 -3.70
C ASN A 64 31.78 11.57 -2.35
N ARG A 65 30.85 12.37 -1.89
CA ARG A 65 29.87 12.13 -0.83
C ARG A 65 28.51 11.98 -1.50
N VAL A 66 28.19 10.76 -1.86
CA VAL A 66 26.83 10.39 -2.29
C VAL A 66 25.91 10.71 -1.12
N LYS A 67 25.25 11.88 -1.13
CA LYS A 67 24.09 12.06 -0.28
C LYS A 67 23.08 10.99 -0.69
N PRO A 68 22.47 10.26 0.22
CA PRO A 68 21.38 9.38 -0.12
C PRO A 68 20.34 10.17 -0.93
N SER A 69 19.77 9.56 -1.94
CA SER A 69 18.59 10.11 -2.63
C SER A 69 17.51 10.40 -1.58
N ASN A 70 16.69 11.41 -1.81
CA ASN A 70 15.47 11.63 -1.02
C ASN A 70 14.23 11.04 -1.72
N ILE A 71 14.42 10.04 -2.58
CA ILE A 71 13.33 9.36 -3.30
C ILE A 71 13.09 8.01 -2.65
N ILE A 72 11.86 7.78 -2.20
CA ILE A 72 11.36 6.50 -1.70
C ILE A 72 10.75 5.74 -2.87
N GLY A 73 11.17 4.49 -3.13
CA GLY A 73 10.51 3.58 -4.05
C GLY A 73 9.26 2.97 -3.41
N VAL A 74 8.14 2.96 -4.14
CA VAL A 74 6.89 2.36 -3.67
C VAL A 74 6.40 1.33 -4.68
N ILE A 75 6.31 0.07 -4.27
CA ILE A 75 5.77 -1.03 -5.09
C ILE A 75 4.35 -1.33 -4.62
N ILE A 76 3.40 -1.19 -5.54
CA ILE A 76 1.98 -1.41 -5.30
C ILE A 76 1.50 -2.55 -6.22
N PRO A 77 0.74 -3.54 -5.71
CA PRO A 77 0.18 -4.60 -6.55
C PRO A 77 -0.79 -4.06 -7.61
N GLN A 78 -1.75 -3.22 -7.18
CA GLN A 78 -2.80 -2.67 -8.05
C GLN A 78 -3.27 -1.30 -7.55
N ILE A 79 -2.95 -0.22 -8.28
CA ILE A 79 -3.32 1.16 -7.89
C ILE A 79 -4.85 1.36 -7.89
N ALA A 80 -5.56 0.72 -8.81
CA ALA A 80 -7.01 0.83 -8.93
C ALA A 80 -7.78 0.23 -7.74
N HIS A 81 -7.14 -0.60 -6.91
CA HIS A 81 -7.77 -1.16 -5.72
C HIS A 81 -7.82 -0.12 -4.61
N TYR A 82 -9.00 0.18 -4.10
CA TYR A 82 -9.25 1.25 -3.12
C TYR A 82 -8.28 1.21 -1.94
N TYR A 83 -8.05 0.05 -1.34
CA TYR A 83 -7.16 -0.08 -0.18
C TYR A 83 -5.73 0.38 -0.50
N PHE A 84 -5.19 -0.06 -1.63
CA PHE A 84 -3.84 0.34 -2.04
C PHE A 84 -3.75 1.82 -2.41
N SER A 85 -4.80 2.40 -2.99
CA SER A 85 -4.83 3.85 -3.28
C SER A 85 -4.85 4.68 -2.00
N THR A 86 -5.57 4.23 -0.95
CA THR A 86 -5.56 4.92 0.36
C THR A 86 -4.20 4.81 1.07
N ILE A 87 -3.52 3.67 0.97
CA ILE A 87 -2.15 3.50 1.48
C ILE A 87 -1.19 4.44 0.73
N LEU A 88 -1.29 4.50 -0.60
CA LEU A 88 -0.46 5.38 -1.41
C LEU A 88 -0.65 6.85 -1.02
N SER A 89 -1.89 7.26 -0.76
CA SER A 89 -2.18 8.62 -0.28
C SER A 89 -1.47 8.92 1.06
N GLY A 90 -1.52 7.98 2.02
CA GLY A 90 -0.81 8.13 3.29
C GLY A 90 0.72 8.13 3.11
N ILE A 91 1.25 7.30 2.21
CA ILE A 91 2.69 7.29 1.87
C ILE A 91 3.11 8.64 1.28
N GLU A 92 2.35 9.17 0.30
CA GLU A 92 2.68 10.45 -0.36
C GLU A 92 2.68 11.59 0.64
N GLU A 93 1.61 11.72 1.43
CA GLU A 93 1.45 12.78 2.41
C GLU A 93 2.59 12.76 3.44
N GLN A 94 2.86 11.60 4.06
CA GLN A 94 3.88 11.48 5.08
C GLN A 94 5.30 11.65 4.50
N ALA A 95 5.56 11.13 3.30
CA ALA A 95 6.84 11.35 2.60
C ALA A 95 7.08 12.84 2.36
N ARG A 96 6.08 13.57 1.88
CA ARG A 96 6.15 15.03 1.67
C ARG A 96 6.40 15.80 2.98
N ILE A 97 5.74 15.41 4.07
CA ILE A 97 5.97 16.01 5.41
C ILE A 97 7.41 15.78 5.87
N ARG A 98 7.97 14.59 5.59
CA ARG A 98 9.34 14.22 5.94
C ARG A 98 10.41 14.78 4.96
N GLY A 99 10.01 15.48 3.89
CA GLY A 99 10.93 16.04 2.88
C GLY A 99 11.43 15.03 1.85
N TYR A 100 10.71 13.92 1.66
CA TYR A 100 10.98 12.90 0.66
C TYR A 100 10.00 13.01 -0.52
N SER A 101 10.46 12.58 -1.69
CA SER A 101 9.61 12.33 -2.87
C SER A 101 9.37 10.83 -3.02
N ILE A 102 8.31 10.44 -3.72
CA ILE A 102 8.04 9.03 -4.00
C ILE A 102 8.21 8.71 -5.49
N MET A 103 8.68 7.51 -5.79
CA MET A 103 8.67 6.89 -7.12
C MET A 103 7.78 5.66 -7.04
N VAL A 104 6.60 5.72 -7.67
CA VAL A 104 5.58 4.67 -7.60
C VAL A 104 5.67 3.76 -8.82
N ALA A 105 5.60 2.45 -8.59
CA ALA A 105 5.50 1.45 -9.64
C ALA A 105 4.49 0.36 -9.26
N GLN A 106 3.73 -0.13 -10.26
CA GLN A 106 2.73 -1.16 -10.10
C GLN A 106 3.26 -2.51 -10.59
N SER A 107 3.17 -3.54 -9.74
CA SER A 107 3.61 -4.91 -10.08
C SER A 107 2.55 -5.72 -10.84
N GLU A 108 1.30 -5.27 -10.87
CA GLU A 108 0.16 -5.99 -11.50
C GLU A 108 0.01 -7.43 -10.99
N GLU A 109 0.33 -7.67 -9.73
CA GLU A 109 0.35 -8.98 -9.09
C GLU A 109 1.34 -9.99 -9.72
N ARG A 110 2.31 -9.51 -10.51
CA ARG A 110 3.24 -10.30 -11.31
C ARG A 110 4.66 -10.26 -10.73
N TYR A 111 5.23 -11.43 -10.47
CA TYR A 111 6.60 -11.59 -9.97
C TYR A 111 7.66 -11.00 -10.92
N ASP A 112 7.52 -11.20 -12.23
CA ASP A 112 8.49 -10.71 -13.22
C ASP A 112 8.52 -9.16 -13.27
N LEU A 113 7.37 -8.50 -13.13
CA LEU A 113 7.30 -7.04 -13.03
C LEU A 113 7.86 -6.53 -11.71
N GLU A 114 7.52 -7.16 -10.58
CA GLU A 114 8.04 -6.81 -9.26
C GLU A 114 9.58 -6.83 -9.25
N LYS A 115 10.17 -7.87 -9.85
CA LYS A 115 11.62 -7.99 -10.01
C LYS A 115 12.24 -6.84 -10.81
N ARG A 116 11.66 -6.52 -11.98
CA ARG A 116 12.13 -5.40 -12.83
C ARG A 116 12.01 -4.05 -12.12
N ILE A 117 10.94 -3.84 -11.35
CA ILE A 117 10.74 -2.62 -10.57
C ILE A 117 11.86 -2.49 -9.53
N CYS A 118 12.23 -3.57 -8.83
CA CYS A 118 13.34 -3.54 -7.89
C CYS A 118 14.66 -3.18 -8.58
N GLU A 119 14.94 -3.73 -9.77
CA GLU A 119 16.11 -3.38 -10.57
C GLU A 119 16.11 -1.90 -10.96
N HIS A 120 14.97 -1.38 -11.43
CA HIS A 120 14.80 0.03 -11.77
C HIS A 120 15.00 0.95 -10.56
N PHE A 121 14.52 0.57 -9.38
CA PHE A 121 14.73 1.35 -8.15
C PHE A 121 16.20 1.38 -7.73
N MET A 122 16.94 0.28 -7.92
CA MET A 122 18.39 0.26 -7.70
C MET A 122 19.13 1.21 -8.66
N GLU A 123 18.77 1.20 -9.95
CA GLU A 123 19.34 2.11 -10.97
C GLU A 123 19.08 3.58 -10.64
N ASN A 124 17.87 3.90 -10.15
CA ASN A 124 17.48 5.25 -9.74
C ASN A 124 17.92 5.62 -8.32
N ARG A 125 18.66 4.73 -7.64
CA ARG A 125 19.25 4.98 -6.30
C ARG A 125 18.22 5.48 -5.29
N VAL A 126 17.04 4.88 -5.23
CA VAL A 126 16.07 5.20 -4.18
C VAL A 126 16.70 5.01 -2.80
N CYS A 127 16.32 5.84 -1.83
CA CYS A 127 16.88 5.78 -0.48
C CYS A 127 16.32 4.61 0.35
N GLY A 128 15.19 4.04 -0.05
CA GLY A 128 14.53 2.92 0.58
C GLY A 128 13.31 2.50 -0.23
N VAL A 129 12.73 1.34 0.07
CA VAL A 129 11.58 0.79 -0.66
C VAL A 129 10.48 0.38 0.31
N ILE A 130 9.25 0.85 0.02
CA ILE A 130 8.00 0.40 0.65
C ILE A 130 7.30 -0.52 -0.33
N VAL A 131 6.98 -1.76 0.05
CA VAL A 131 6.48 -2.77 -0.88
C VAL A 131 5.38 -3.64 -0.30
N SER A 132 4.31 -3.84 -1.08
CA SER A 132 3.38 -4.95 -0.91
C SER A 132 3.70 -6.01 -1.97
N GLN A 133 4.01 -7.21 -1.51
CA GLN A 133 4.42 -8.33 -2.36
C GLN A 133 3.31 -8.71 -3.35
N ALA A 134 3.68 -9.03 -4.60
CA ALA A 134 2.75 -9.57 -5.58
C ALA A 134 2.24 -10.96 -5.19
N LYS A 135 1.00 -11.31 -5.58
CA LYS A 135 0.39 -12.62 -5.23
C LYS A 135 1.16 -13.80 -5.80
N ASP A 136 1.76 -13.66 -6.97
CA ASP A 136 2.47 -14.76 -7.64
C ASP A 136 3.97 -14.81 -7.31
N THR A 137 4.47 -13.92 -6.45
CA THR A 137 5.85 -13.93 -5.98
C THR A 137 6.16 -15.25 -5.25
N VAL A 138 7.14 -15.97 -5.76
CA VAL A 138 7.59 -17.29 -5.26
C VAL A 138 9.04 -17.26 -4.77
N GLU A 139 9.86 -16.33 -5.26
CA GLU A 139 11.25 -16.14 -4.90
C GLU A 139 11.50 -14.71 -4.44
N TYR A 140 12.52 -14.52 -3.62
CA TYR A 140 12.76 -13.23 -2.93
C TYR A 140 14.13 -12.62 -3.21
N ASP A 141 14.85 -13.12 -4.21
CA ASP A 141 16.24 -12.68 -4.47
C ASP A 141 16.33 -11.22 -4.91
N HIS A 142 15.32 -10.69 -5.59
CA HIS A 142 15.24 -9.27 -5.94
C HIS A 142 15.17 -8.37 -4.71
N PHE A 143 14.43 -8.77 -3.66
CA PHE A 143 14.41 -8.05 -2.38
C PHE A 143 15.71 -8.23 -1.59
N LYS A 144 16.31 -9.45 -1.61
CA LYS A 144 17.62 -9.69 -0.97
C LYS A 144 18.71 -8.82 -1.59
N LYS A 145 18.70 -8.63 -2.92
CA LYS A 145 19.64 -7.73 -3.61
C LYS A 145 19.55 -6.30 -3.10
N LEU A 146 18.34 -5.75 -2.93
CA LEU A 146 18.15 -4.42 -2.33
C LEU A 146 18.76 -4.36 -0.92
N ALA A 147 18.48 -5.34 -0.07
CA ALA A 147 19.03 -5.40 1.29
C ALA A 147 20.57 -5.48 1.31
N VAL A 148 21.18 -6.30 0.43
CA VAL A 148 22.65 -6.40 0.28
C VAL A 148 23.26 -5.07 -0.17
N MET A 149 22.58 -4.31 -1.02
CA MET A 149 22.99 -2.97 -1.44
C MET A 149 22.78 -1.89 -0.37
N GLY A 150 22.27 -2.27 0.81
CA GLY A 150 22.00 -1.34 1.91
C GLY A 150 20.77 -0.46 1.70
N VAL A 151 19.85 -0.84 0.82
CA VAL A 151 18.57 -0.16 0.61
C VAL A 151 17.55 -0.73 1.62
N PRO A 152 17.09 0.07 2.60
CA PRO A 152 16.09 -0.39 3.56
C PRO A 152 14.78 -0.79 2.89
N LEU A 153 14.16 -1.87 3.41
CA LEU A 153 12.87 -2.38 2.95
C LEU A 153 11.85 -2.31 4.07
N VAL A 154 10.65 -1.86 3.76
CA VAL A 154 9.48 -1.95 4.62
C VAL A 154 8.35 -2.61 3.84
N PHE A 155 7.93 -3.78 4.30
CA PHE A 155 6.75 -4.45 3.75
C PHE A 155 5.47 -3.88 4.35
N TYR A 156 4.43 -3.77 3.54
CA TYR A 156 3.08 -3.45 4.01
C TYR A 156 2.08 -4.44 3.44
N ASP A 157 0.96 -4.64 4.14
CA ASP A 157 -0.12 -5.56 3.76
C ASP A 157 0.38 -6.99 3.51
N ARG A 158 0.89 -7.29 2.32
CA ARG A 158 1.49 -8.59 1.99
C ARG A 158 2.99 -8.57 2.23
N ILE A 159 3.41 -9.42 3.13
CA ILE A 159 4.77 -9.46 3.62
C ILE A 159 5.54 -10.68 3.10
N CYS A 160 6.82 -10.50 2.87
CA CYS A 160 7.76 -11.59 2.63
C CYS A 160 8.30 -12.12 3.96
N THR A 161 8.01 -13.38 4.30
CA THR A 161 8.52 -14.02 5.52
C THR A 161 9.95 -14.51 5.38
N GLY A 162 10.46 -14.64 4.15
CA GLY A 162 11.82 -15.09 3.85
C GLY A 162 12.89 -13.99 3.94
N ILE A 163 12.50 -12.74 4.30
CA ILE A 163 13.40 -11.60 4.42
C ILE A 163 13.25 -10.94 5.77
N ASN A 164 14.37 -10.65 6.39
CA ASN A 164 14.42 -9.95 7.64
C ASN A 164 14.31 -8.42 7.42
N ALA A 165 13.06 -7.94 7.26
CA ALA A 165 12.74 -6.54 7.00
C ALA A 165 11.58 -6.04 7.87
N SER A 166 11.53 -4.74 8.08
CA SER A 166 10.45 -4.09 8.82
C SER A 166 9.12 -4.23 8.08
N ARG A 167 8.03 -4.19 8.82
CA ARG A 167 6.69 -4.39 8.26
C ARG A 167 5.62 -3.59 8.99
N VAL A 168 4.66 -3.12 8.21
CA VAL A 168 3.45 -2.47 8.70
C VAL A 168 2.24 -3.25 8.17
N VAL A 169 1.47 -3.83 9.06
CA VAL A 169 0.32 -4.69 8.74
C VAL A 169 -0.90 -4.25 9.51
N VAL A 170 -2.07 -4.69 9.10
CA VAL A 170 -3.28 -4.54 9.90
C VAL A 170 -3.47 -5.77 10.79
N ASP A 171 -4.32 -5.65 11.81
CA ASP A 171 -4.72 -6.79 12.63
C ASP A 171 -5.80 -7.60 11.91
N ASP A 172 -5.38 -8.36 10.89
CA ASP A 172 -6.25 -9.19 10.06
C ASP A 172 -7.00 -10.25 10.87
N TYR A 173 -6.31 -10.84 11.87
CA TYR A 173 -6.91 -11.87 12.72
C TYR A 173 -8.06 -11.28 13.55
N MET A 174 -7.81 -10.21 14.29
CA MET A 174 -8.84 -9.60 15.14
C MET A 174 -9.94 -8.95 14.29
N GLY A 175 -9.63 -8.40 13.12
CA GLY A 175 -10.64 -7.90 12.19
C GLY A 175 -11.60 -8.99 11.75
N ALA A 176 -11.09 -10.15 11.31
CA ALA A 176 -11.90 -11.29 10.91
C ALA A 176 -12.65 -11.90 12.10
N PHE A 177 -11.98 -12.08 13.24
CA PHE A 177 -12.60 -12.59 14.47
C PHE A 177 -13.80 -11.72 14.88
N THR A 178 -13.64 -10.40 14.90
CA THR A 178 -14.71 -9.45 15.26
C THR A 178 -15.87 -9.47 14.26
N ALA A 179 -15.56 -9.54 12.96
CA ALA A 179 -16.57 -9.60 11.90
C ALA A 179 -17.44 -10.86 12.02
N VAL A 180 -16.81 -12.02 12.22
CA VAL A 180 -17.52 -13.30 12.34
C VAL A 180 -18.26 -13.39 13.68
N THR A 181 -17.68 -12.90 14.77
CA THR A 181 -18.38 -12.76 16.06
C THR A 181 -19.68 -11.98 15.90
N HIS A 182 -19.64 -10.83 15.22
CA HIS A 182 -20.81 -10.02 14.93
C HIS A 182 -21.88 -10.81 14.16
N LEU A 183 -21.51 -11.54 13.11
CA LEU A 183 -22.46 -12.40 12.37
C LEU A 183 -23.12 -13.44 13.28
N ILE A 184 -22.35 -14.08 14.16
CA ILE A 184 -22.88 -15.08 15.10
C ILE A 184 -23.81 -14.44 16.14
N GLU A 185 -23.42 -13.31 16.72
CA GLU A 185 -24.20 -12.59 17.73
C GLU A 185 -25.52 -12.05 17.15
N THR A 186 -25.57 -11.74 15.86
CA THR A 186 -26.78 -11.35 15.14
C THR A 186 -27.63 -12.52 14.66
N GLY A 187 -27.28 -13.75 15.06
CA GLY A 187 -28.11 -14.95 14.89
C GLY A 187 -27.68 -15.86 13.74
N CYS A 188 -26.61 -15.56 12.99
CA CYS A 188 -26.11 -16.46 11.95
C CYS A 188 -25.45 -17.70 12.56
N ARG A 189 -25.58 -18.85 11.86
CA ARG A 189 -25.08 -20.15 12.35
C ARG A 189 -24.20 -20.87 11.33
N ARG A 190 -24.46 -20.69 10.04
CA ARG A 190 -23.70 -21.31 8.95
C ARG A 190 -23.05 -20.22 8.10
N ILE A 191 -21.81 -19.90 8.42
CA ILE A 191 -21.10 -18.75 7.82
C ILE A 191 -20.13 -19.28 6.77
N ALA A 192 -20.29 -18.89 5.52
CA ALA A 192 -19.31 -19.18 4.46
C ALA A 192 -18.14 -18.18 4.50
N PHE A 193 -16.93 -18.68 4.29
CA PHE A 193 -15.72 -17.85 4.12
C PHE A 193 -15.28 -17.82 2.67
N TYR A 194 -15.28 -16.63 2.07
CA TYR A 194 -14.71 -16.39 0.75
C TYR A 194 -13.35 -15.70 0.92
N GLY A 195 -12.28 -16.49 0.77
CA GLY A 195 -10.89 -16.12 1.07
C GLY A 195 -9.99 -16.08 -0.15
N ALA A 196 -8.76 -15.62 0.04
CA ALA A 196 -7.69 -15.66 -0.96
C ALA A 196 -6.79 -16.89 -0.74
N PRO A 197 -5.83 -17.18 -1.65
CA PRO A 197 -4.94 -18.33 -1.51
C PRO A 197 -4.20 -18.33 -0.16
N MET A 198 -4.18 -19.49 0.51
CA MET A 198 -3.61 -19.66 1.85
C MET A 198 -2.09 -19.51 1.93
N LYS A 199 -1.38 -19.33 0.80
CA LYS A 199 0.03 -18.96 0.81
C LYS A 199 0.30 -17.54 1.34
N LEU A 200 -0.72 -16.66 1.32
CA LEU A 200 -0.63 -15.29 1.82
C LEU A 200 -0.91 -15.23 3.33
N GLU A 201 -0.05 -14.54 4.08
CA GLU A 201 -0.24 -14.38 5.54
C GLU A 201 -1.55 -13.69 5.91
N ILE A 202 -2.00 -12.70 5.13
CA ILE A 202 -3.29 -12.04 5.32
C ILE A 202 -4.45 -13.05 5.24
N SER A 203 -4.39 -14.00 4.28
CA SER A 203 -5.42 -15.03 4.11
C SER A 203 -5.46 -15.98 5.29
N LYS A 204 -4.29 -16.45 5.75
CA LYS A 204 -4.17 -17.30 6.94
C LYS A 204 -4.72 -16.60 8.18
N ASN A 205 -4.35 -15.34 8.39
CA ASN A 205 -4.78 -14.59 9.56
C ASN A 205 -6.30 -14.37 9.57
N ARG A 206 -6.91 -13.98 8.44
CA ARG A 206 -8.37 -13.82 8.33
C ARG A 206 -9.10 -15.14 8.47
N TYR A 207 -8.60 -16.22 7.86
CA TYR A 207 -9.14 -17.56 8.05
C TYR A 207 -9.04 -18.01 9.51
N ASN A 208 -7.91 -17.82 10.18
CA ASN A 208 -7.77 -18.18 11.60
C ASN A 208 -8.75 -17.39 12.49
N GLY A 209 -8.93 -16.08 12.22
CA GLY A 209 -9.92 -15.28 12.93
C GLY A 209 -11.35 -15.78 12.71
N TYR A 210 -11.71 -16.13 11.47
CA TYR A 210 -12.99 -16.77 11.12
C TYR A 210 -13.19 -18.09 11.86
N ARG A 211 -12.23 -19.02 11.73
CA ARG A 211 -12.28 -20.36 12.38
C ARG A 211 -12.42 -20.25 13.90
N ASP A 212 -11.56 -19.45 14.52
CA ASP A 212 -11.49 -19.36 15.98
C ASP A 212 -12.72 -18.65 16.55
N SER A 213 -13.33 -17.72 15.82
CA SER A 213 -14.62 -17.13 16.21
C SER A 213 -15.76 -18.17 16.20
N ILE A 214 -15.86 -18.99 15.15
CA ILE A 214 -16.86 -20.08 15.05
C ILE A 214 -16.70 -21.03 16.23
N LEU A 215 -15.49 -21.56 16.45
CA LEU A 215 -15.20 -22.52 17.51
C LEU A 215 -15.44 -21.95 18.92
N ARG A 216 -15.06 -20.68 19.14
CA ARG A 216 -15.27 -20.00 20.44
C ARG A 216 -16.73 -19.85 20.81
N HIS A 217 -17.61 -19.72 19.82
CA HIS A 217 -19.08 -19.65 20.04
C HIS A 217 -19.77 -21.01 20.05
N GLY A 218 -19.00 -22.11 20.07
CA GLY A 218 -19.53 -23.47 20.12
C GLY A 218 -20.23 -23.94 18.85
N LEU A 219 -19.97 -23.28 17.72
CA LEU A 219 -20.44 -23.71 16.40
C LEU A 219 -19.47 -24.70 15.77
N GLU A 220 -19.98 -25.56 14.89
CA GLU A 220 -19.19 -26.50 14.12
C GLU A 220 -18.53 -25.76 12.93
N LEU A 221 -17.22 -25.98 12.73
CA LEU A 221 -16.52 -25.49 11.55
C LEU A 221 -16.77 -26.41 10.37
N ASP A 222 -17.48 -25.91 9.37
CA ASP A 222 -17.76 -26.63 8.14
C ASP A 222 -16.78 -26.20 7.03
N GLU A 223 -15.75 -27.01 6.81
CA GLU A 223 -14.72 -26.74 5.77
C GLU A 223 -15.31 -26.71 4.34
N SER A 224 -16.52 -27.28 4.12
CA SER A 224 -17.21 -27.20 2.82
C SER A 224 -17.76 -25.80 2.51
N LEU A 225 -17.72 -24.89 3.48
CA LEU A 225 -18.08 -23.48 3.37
C LEU A 225 -16.86 -22.55 3.22
N VAL A 226 -15.65 -23.12 3.10
CA VAL A 226 -14.42 -22.35 2.92
C VAL A 226 -14.00 -22.40 1.44
N PHE A 227 -13.98 -21.25 0.78
CA PHE A 227 -13.72 -21.15 -0.66
C PHE A 227 -12.58 -20.19 -0.95
N ILE A 228 -11.81 -20.47 -2.01
CA ILE A 228 -10.88 -19.51 -2.59
C ILE A 228 -11.68 -18.67 -3.58
N CYS A 229 -11.98 -17.42 -3.19
CA CYS A 229 -12.77 -16.47 -3.95
C CYS A 229 -12.43 -15.06 -3.44
N ASP A 230 -11.59 -14.32 -4.14
CA ASP A 230 -11.04 -13.04 -3.64
C ASP A 230 -11.30 -11.83 -4.56
N ASN A 231 -12.20 -12.01 -5.52
CA ASN A 231 -12.63 -10.94 -6.41
C ASN A 231 -14.13 -11.04 -6.74
N ARG A 232 -14.66 -9.98 -7.31
CA ARG A 232 -16.10 -9.87 -7.61
C ARG A 232 -16.58 -10.89 -8.63
N ALA A 233 -15.84 -11.11 -9.71
CA ALA A 233 -16.25 -12.01 -10.78
C ALA A 233 -16.38 -13.46 -10.29
N ASP A 234 -15.39 -13.94 -9.54
CA ASP A 234 -15.43 -15.28 -8.94
C ASP A 234 -16.60 -15.40 -7.94
N ALA A 235 -16.88 -14.35 -7.17
CA ALA A 235 -18.02 -14.34 -6.26
C ALA A 235 -19.35 -14.42 -6.99
N GLU A 236 -19.51 -13.70 -8.11
CA GLU A 236 -20.72 -13.74 -8.93
C GLU A 236 -20.93 -15.13 -9.58
N GLU A 237 -19.85 -15.87 -9.88
CA GLU A 237 -19.92 -17.24 -10.42
C GLU A 237 -20.18 -18.29 -9.34
N LEU A 238 -19.53 -18.16 -8.19
CA LEU A 238 -19.57 -19.16 -7.11
C LEU A 238 -20.84 -19.09 -6.27
N THR A 239 -21.30 -17.88 -5.94
CA THR A 239 -22.40 -17.65 -4.99
C THR A 239 -23.69 -18.34 -5.38
N PRO A 240 -24.10 -18.42 -6.65
CA PRO A 240 -25.31 -19.19 -7.03
C PRO A 240 -25.22 -20.66 -6.65
N LYS A 241 -24.06 -21.29 -6.82
CA LYS A 241 -23.82 -22.70 -6.49
C LYS A 241 -23.92 -22.93 -4.98
N VAL A 242 -23.40 -21.98 -4.19
CA VAL A 242 -23.39 -22.08 -2.71
C VAL A 242 -24.78 -21.80 -2.13
N LEU A 243 -25.51 -20.80 -2.64
CA LEU A 243 -26.86 -20.47 -2.17
C LEU A 243 -27.94 -21.44 -2.64
N SER A 244 -27.70 -22.25 -3.69
CA SER A 244 -28.63 -23.28 -4.16
C SER A 244 -28.52 -24.62 -3.43
N ARG A 245 -27.61 -24.76 -2.45
CA ARG A 245 -27.48 -25.96 -1.63
C ARG A 245 -28.65 -26.06 -0.64
N ASP A 246 -29.06 -27.27 -0.34
CA ASP A 246 -30.11 -27.53 0.70
C ASP A 246 -29.62 -27.05 2.08
N ASP A 247 -28.31 -27.23 2.34
CA ASP A 247 -27.61 -26.81 3.55
C ASP A 247 -26.88 -25.49 3.38
N ARG A 248 -27.47 -24.54 2.63
CA ARG A 248 -26.85 -23.25 2.31
C ARG A 248 -26.43 -22.42 3.54
N PRO A 249 -25.40 -21.58 3.45
CA PRO A 249 -25.05 -20.66 4.52
C PRO A 249 -26.14 -19.57 4.71
N ASP A 250 -26.24 -19.09 5.95
CA ASP A 250 -27.07 -17.94 6.34
C ASP A 250 -26.27 -16.64 6.45
N ALA A 251 -24.94 -16.72 6.29
CA ALA A 251 -24.06 -15.57 6.20
C ALA A 251 -22.80 -15.84 5.37
N PHE A 252 -22.19 -14.74 4.91
CA PHE A 252 -20.89 -14.75 4.25
C PHE A 252 -19.93 -13.76 4.94
N PHE A 253 -18.73 -14.24 5.22
CA PHE A 253 -17.58 -13.39 5.50
C PHE A 253 -16.64 -13.39 4.29
N ALA A 254 -16.54 -12.25 3.61
CA ALA A 254 -15.71 -12.09 2.44
C ALA A 254 -14.38 -11.41 2.78
N ILE A 255 -13.30 -11.87 2.17
CA ILE A 255 -11.94 -11.39 2.40
C ILE A 255 -11.74 -9.92 2.04
N ASN A 256 -12.57 -9.37 1.14
CA ASN A 256 -12.57 -7.96 0.77
C ASN A 256 -13.97 -7.50 0.34
N ASP A 257 -14.17 -6.18 0.21
CA ASP A 257 -15.45 -5.58 -0.15
C ASP A 257 -15.89 -5.90 -1.59
N ASP A 258 -14.96 -6.02 -2.53
CA ASP A 258 -15.31 -6.36 -3.93
C ASP A 258 -15.93 -7.75 -4.03
N THR A 259 -15.38 -8.72 -3.30
CA THR A 259 -15.95 -10.07 -3.16
C THR A 259 -17.33 -10.00 -2.48
N ALA A 260 -17.45 -9.25 -1.37
CA ALA A 260 -18.72 -9.08 -0.65
C ALA A 260 -19.82 -8.46 -1.53
N ILE A 261 -19.47 -7.49 -2.37
CA ILE A 261 -20.40 -6.86 -3.32
C ILE A 261 -20.83 -7.85 -4.41
N GLY A 262 -19.94 -8.73 -4.88
CA GLY A 262 -20.28 -9.82 -5.80
C GLY A 262 -21.31 -10.77 -5.19
N ILE A 263 -21.13 -11.14 -3.90
CA ILE A 263 -22.09 -11.95 -3.15
C ILE A 263 -23.43 -11.21 -3.03
N LEU A 264 -23.43 -9.94 -2.60
CA LEU A 264 -24.61 -9.12 -2.41
C LEU A 264 -25.43 -8.99 -3.70
N TYR A 265 -24.77 -8.65 -4.81
CA TYR A 265 -25.40 -8.52 -6.11
C TYR A 265 -26.05 -9.85 -6.55
N THR A 266 -25.34 -10.95 -6.38
CA THR A 266 -25.83 -12.28 -6.78
C THR A 266 -26.97 -12.76 -5.90
N ALA A 267 -26.87 -12.61 -4.57
CA ALA A 267 -27.93 -12.98 -3.64
C ALA A 267 -29.27 -12.25 -3.98
N LYS A 268 -29.18 -10.94 -4.20
CA LYS A 268 -30.37 -10.13 -4.61
C LYS A 268 -30.94 -10.59 -5.96
N ARG A 269 -30.11 -10.91 -6.95
CA ARG A 269 -30.58 -11.45 -8.24
C ARG A 269 -31.29 -12.81 -8.11
N MET A 270 -30.89 -13.63 -7.14
CA MET A 270 -31.53 -14.90 -6.82
C MET A 270 -32.80 -14.73 -5.97
N GLY A 271 -33.17 -13.51 -5.57
CA GLY A 271 -34.36 -13.21 -4.78
C GLY A 271 -34.17 -13.28 -3.26
N PHE A 272 -32.94 -13.48 -2.77
CA PHE A 272 -32.66 -13.45 -1.34
C PHE A 272 -32.72 -12.02 -0.78
N LYS A 273 -33.34 -11.88 0.38
CA LYS A 273 -33.33 -10.65 1.16
C LYS A 273 -32.06 -10.54 1.98
N VAL A 274 -31.32 -9.43 1.81
CA VAL A 274 -30.17 -9.11 2.63
C VAL A 274 -30.55 -7.94 3.53
N PRO A 275 -30.47 -8.08 4.88
CA PRO A 275 -29.79 -9.16 5.63
C PRO A 275 -30.68 -10.33 6.07
N ASP A 276 -32.00 -10.31 5.80
CA ASP A 276 -32.98 -11.23 6.46
C ASP A 276 -32.72 -12.70 6.14
N ASP A 277 -32.51 -13.05 4.85
CA ASP A 277 -32.28 -14.44 4.42
C ASP A 277 -30.79 -14.80 4.49
N VAL A 278 -29.90 -13.81 4.24
CA VAL A 278 -28.45 -13.97 4.24
C VAL A 278 -27.75 -12.67 4.64
N SER A 279 -26.89 -12.75 5.65
CA SER A 279 -26.05 -11.64 6.10
C SER A 279 -24.70 -11.64 5.35
N ILE A 280 -24.13 -10.47 5.10
CA ILE A 280 -22.87 -10.33 4.35
C ILE A 280 -21.96 -9.33 5.05
N CYS A 281 -20.72 -9.75 5.35
CA CYS A 281 -19.69 -8.88 5.90
C CYS A 281 -18.45 -8.90 5.01
N GLY A 282 -17.95 -7.72 4.66
CA GLY A 282 -16.73 -7.51 3.88
C GLY A 282 -15.51 -7.16 4.73
N PHE A 283 -14.45 -6.74 4.04
CA PHE A 283 -13.20 -6.31 4.66
C PHE A 283 -12.55 -5.26 3.75
N THR A 284 -12.36 -4.05 4.22
CA THR A 284 -11.66 -2.89 3.63
C THR A 284 -12.30 -1.56 4.05
N ASN A 285 -13.64 -1.47 4.03
CA ASN A 285 -14.42 -0.24 4.17
C ASN A 285 -14.15 0.76 3.03
N GLY A 286 -14.22 0.26 1.77
CA GLY A 286 -14.04 1.07 0.58
C GLY A 286 -15.28 1.91 0.21
N GLU A 287 -15.13 2.84 -0.73
CA GLU A 287 -16.24 3.69 -1.21
C GLU A 287 -17.44 2.87 -1.72
N ARG A 288 -17.18 1.71 -2.32
CA ARG A 288 -18.25 0.82 -2.79
C ARG A 288 -19.09 0.25 -1.66
N ALA A 289 -18.56 0.16 -0.45
CA ALA A 289 -19.29 -0.34 0.71
C ALA A 289 -20.44 0.59 1.13
N VAL A 290 -20.35 1.87 0.83
CA VAL A 290 -21.40 2.87 1.08
C VAL A 290 -22.24 3.19 -0.17
N ALA A 291 -21.78 2.78 -1.35
CA ALA A 291 -22.48 2.98 -2.62
C ALA A 291 -23.42 1.82 -2.99
N CYS A 292 -23.38 0.69 -2.30
CA CYS A 292 -24.30 -0.43 -2.50
C CYS A 292 -25.56 -0.31 -1.61
N ASP A 293 -26.61 -1.03 -2.00
CA ASP A 293 -27.87 -1.08 -1.26
C ASP A 293 -28.27 -2.55 -0.98
N PRO A 294 -28.42 -2.93 0.30
CA PRO A 294 -28.07 -2.17 1.52
C PRO A 294 -26.57 -1.92 1.64
N MET A 295 -26.18 -0.83 2.36
CA MET A 295 -24.77 -0.52 2.59
C MET A 295 -24.06 -1.66 3.32
N LEU A 296 -22.83 -1.96 2.90
CA LEU A 296 -22.07 -3.12 3.35
C LEU A 296 -21.49 -2.94 4.76
N THR A 297 -21.79 -3.89 5.65
CA THR A 297 -21.04 -4.12 6.89
C THR A 297 -19.66 -4.64 6.54
N THR A 298 -18.60 -4.01 7.06
CA THR A 298 -17.23 -4.32 6.65
C THR A 298 -16.22 -3.97 7.73
N VAL A 299 -15.02 -4.55 7.66
CA VAL A 299 -13.90 -4.24 8.53
C VAL A 299 -13.04 -3.14 7.90
N GLU A 300 -12.90 -2.02 8.59
CA GLU A 300 -12.04 -0.91 8.17
C GLU A 300 -10.57 -1.20 8.44
N GLN A 301 -9.71 -1.12 7.41
CA GLN A 301 -8.28 -1.41 7.48
C GLN A 301 -7.41 -0.18 7.75
N ARG A 302 -7.97 1.04 7.66
CA ARG A 302 -7.25 2.31 7.84
C ARG A 302 -6.00 2.44 6.97
N GLY A 303 -6.15 2.22 5.66
CA GLY A 303 -5.04 2.18 4.71
C GLY A 303 -4.13 3.41 4.75
N HIS A 304 -4.71 4.61 4.91
CA HIS A 304 -3.93 5.85 5.03
C HIS A 304 -2.91 5.76 6.18
N MET A 305 -3.34 5.33 7.37
CA MET A 305 -2.46 5.15 8.55
C MET A 305 -1.37 4.09 8.31
N VAL A 306 -1.69 3.03 7.55
CA VAL A 306 -0.67 2.04 7.13
C VAL A 306 0.42 2.71 6.30
N GLY A 307 0.04 3.59 5.39
CA GLY A 307 0.96 4.38 4.57
C GLY A 307 1.86 5.30 5.38
N GLU A 308 1.27 6.07 6.31
CA GLU A 308 1.99 6.97 7.23
C GLU A 308 3.05 6.20 8.05
N GLU A 309 2.64 5.13 8.71
CA GLU A 309 3.53 4.30 9.53
C GLU A 309 4.64 3.63 8.70
N ALA A 310 4.35 3.24 7.45
CA ALA A 310 5.35 2.66 6.56
C ALA A 310 6.46 3.67 6.22
N VAL A 311 6.11 4.92 5.96
CA VAL A 311 7.09 6.00 5.73
C VAL A 311 7.88 6.29 7.00
N ASP A 312 7.24 6.40 8.15
CA ASP A 312 7.94 6.69 9.41
C ASP A 312 8.95 5.60 9.75
N VAL A 313 8.57 4.33 9.59
CA VAL A 313 9.50 3.20 9.79
C VAL A 313 10.64 3.24 8.77
N LEU A 314 10.36 3.50 7.47
CA LEU A 314 11.40 3.57 6.45
C LEU A 314 12.37 4.73 6.70
N VAL A 315 11.87 5.92 6.98
CA VAL A 315 12.69 7.11 7.27
C VAL A 315 13.56 6.88 8.49
N ALA A 316 13.06 6.22 9.52
CA ALA A 316 13.87 5.88 10.69
C ALA A 316 15.07 4.96 10.35
N HIS A 317 14.94 4.08 9.36
CA HIS A 317 16.07 3.30 8.82
C HIS A 317 17.00 4.17 7.97
N VAL A 318 16.48 4.97 7.06
CA VAL A 318 17.26 5.84 6.16
C VAL A 318 18.11 6.85 6.94
N GLU A 319 17.52 7.46 7.96
CA GLU A 319 18.18 8.45 8.83
C GLU A 319 19.01 7.80 9.96
N ARG A 320 19.08 6.46 9.99
CA ARG A 320 19.83 5.68 10.99
C ARG A 320 19.41 5.96 12.43
N LEU A 321 18.14 6.26 12.66
CA LEU A 321 17.55 6.41 14.00
C LEU A 321 17.33 5.06 14.68
N LEU A 322 17.30 3.96 13.90
CA LEU A 322 17.25 2.59 14.40
C LEU A 322 18.64 1.96 14.39
N ALA A 323 18.91 1.13 15.38
CA ALA A 323 20.15 0.35 15.41
C ALA A 323 20.26 -0.55 14.15
N PRO A 324 21.48 -0.78 13.63
CA PRO A 324 21.69 -1.65 12.49
C PRO A 324 21.06 -3.04 12.72
N GLY A 325 20.29 -3.51 11.74
CA GLY A 325 19.59 -4.81 11.80
C GLY A 325 18.33 -4.85 12.69
N LYS A 326 17.95 -3.75 13.35
CA LYS A 326 16.68 -3.68 14.08
C LYS A 326 15.51 -3.71 13.10
N ILE A 327 14.52 -4.56 13.39
CA ILE A 327 13.30 -4.71 12.63
C ILE A 327 12.14 -4.15 13.44
N GLU A 328 11.32 -3.33 12.81
CA GLU A 328 10.08 -2.83 13.38
C GLU A 328 8.89 -3.62 12.82
N LYS A 329 8.00 -4.03 13.71
CA LYS A 329 6.68 -4.57 13.32
C LYS A 329 5.62 -3.64 13.88
N LYS A 330 4.92 -2.94 12.99
CA LYS A 330 3.78 -2.11 13.34
C LYS A 330 2.48 -2.82 12.96
N VAL A 331 1.50 -2.75 13.85
CA VAL A 331 0.18 -3.34 13.64
C VAL A 331 -0.86 -2.26 13.78
N VAL A 332 -1.53 -1.90 12.69
CA VAL A 332 -2.64 -0.96 12.66
C VAL A 332 -3.92 -1.69 13.06
N ARG A 333 -4.63 -1.20 14.06
CA ARG A 333 -5.87 -1.82 14.53
C ARG A 333 -6.99 -1.61 13.51
N THR A 334 -7.72 -2.68 13.22
CA THR A 334 -8.93 -2.67 12.42
C THR A 334 -10.15 -2.27 13.25
N ARG A 335 -11.25 -1.92 12.57
CA ARG A 335 -12.55 -1.59 13.20
C ARG A 335 -13.69 -2.16 12.37
N LEU A 336 -14.61 -2.88 12.98
CA LEU A 336 -15.87 -3.27 12.32
C LEU A 336 -16.77 -2.04 12.17
N VAL A 337 -17.32 -1.85 10.97
CA VAL A 337 -18.30 -0.83 10.63
C VAL A 337 -19.60 -1.54 10.23
N VAL A 338 -20.53 -1.57 11.18
CA VAL A 338 -21.84 -2.22 10.99
C VAL A 338 -22.74 -1.33 10.14
N ARG A 339 -23.39 -1.94 9.12
CA ARG A 339 -24.34 -1.29 8.22
C ARG A 339 -25.51 -2.24 7.89
N GLY A 340 -26.16 -2.05 6.74
CA GLY A 340 -27.41 -2.71 6.39
C GLY A 340 -27.29 -4.14 5.85
N THR A 341 -26.12 -4.69 5.61
CA THR A 341 -25.97 -6.07 5.09
C THR A 341 -25.86 -7.14 6.17
N THR A 342 -25.92 -6.76 7.46
CA THR A 342 -26.02 -7.67 8.59
C THR A 342 -27.22 -7.30 9.45
N ARG A 343 -27.76 -8.30 10.17
CA ARG A 343 -28.88 -8.12 11.12
C ARG A 343 -28.48 -7.27 12.31
#